data_3848ff594b1faf4b0634ac738941bb11
#
_entry.id   3848ff594b1faf4b0634ac738941bb11
#
_cell.length_a   1.000
_cell.length_b   1.000
_cell.length_c   1.000
_cell.angle_alpha   90.00
_cell.angle_beta   90.00
_cell.angle_gamma   90.00
#
_symmetry.space_group_name_H-M   'P 1'
#
loop_
_entity.id
_entity.type
_entity.pdbx_description
1 polymer ?
#
loop_
_entity_poly.entity_id
_entity_poly.type
_entity_poly.pdbx_seq_one_letter_code
_entity_poly.pdbx_strand_id
1 'polypeptide(L)'
;MADKKRCVVTGLGLICGVGDNVKDCWDAVTLGHSGIDEVKSVNTSNCYAHKGAEVDQASSELSPENYDRSSLLCIHAANEAFEDANIDASEKNIGVILGSCVGGAASIDKYYTDEIKGDGGKKEDIFKMGASAIANNVSAHFGLEGITANIVNACAAGTMSIGYACDLIREGKGDVFIAGGSDSFSSLAFSGFHALHALDENACSPFNHSTGITLGEGSGILVIESYEHAVERGAKIYCEILGSGVSSDAYHITAPRPDGEGQMSAIRRAVESSALSFDDIDYINAHGTGTAKNDEAEFLSLHTLFDGNDHLSVSSTKSMTGHCLGAAGSIEAVFSVKAIKENLVPPTIGYSDEDLKVLSEKAGNIDFIPNKSHTKDVHYAMSNSFAFGGNNASIIFSDNEHNIPDNSKNEKIYITGISKLTGTKTDEHSLNCNLTSEDYDKHGIKVAFYRKLDRFSQLQLLSGMDALTDADIKIDKDNEYKTGIVIGTADGL
;
A
#
# COMPACT_ATOMS: atom_id res chain seq x y z
N MET A 1 1.46 10.34 32.44
CA MET A 1 2.01 10.42 31.08
C MET A 1 0.92 11.02 30.25
N ALA A 2 1.21 11.86 29.27
CA ALA A 2 0.20 12.33 28.34
C ALA A 2 -0.21 11.15 27.43
N ASP A 3 -1.45 11.15 26.94
CA ASP A 3 -1.88 10.16 25.95
C ASP A 3 -1.40 10.61 24.56
N LYS A 4 -1.19 9.65 23.65
CA LYS A 4 -0.90 9.97 22.25
C LYS A 4 -2.06 10.77 21.66
N LYS A 5 -1.74 11.73 20.75
CA LYS A 5 -2.78 12.36 19.95
C LYS A 5 -3.56 11.28 19.18
N ARG A 6 -4.88 11.34 19.26
CA ARG A 6 -5.78 10.40 18.57
C ARG A 6 -5.95 10.82 17.10
N CYS A 7 -5.93 9.85 16.21
CA CYS A 7 -6.14 10.06 14.78
C CYS A 7 -7.47 9.44 14.36
N VAL A 8 -8.37 10.23 13.80
CA VAL A 8 -9.71 9.79 13.43
C VAL A 8 -9.97 9.94 11.94
N VAL A 9 -10.78 9.05 11.39
CA VAL A 9 -11.23 9.10 9.99
C VAL A 9 -12.54 9.85 9.94
N THR A 10 -12.58 10.92 9.15
CA THR A 10 -13.78 11.79 9.01
C THR A 10 -14.36 11.78 7.61
N GLY A 11 -13.60 11.38 6.60
CA GLY A 11 -14.05 11.26 5.22
C GLY A 11 -13.46 10.07 4.50
N LEU A 12 -14.24 9.50 3.59
CA LEU A 12 -13.89 8.36 2.76
C LEU A 12 -14.14 8.68 1.30
N GLY A 13 -13.24 8.24 0.43
CA GLY A 13 -13.42 8.29 -1.02
C GLY A 13 -12.83 7.05 -1.68
N LEU A 14 -13.49 6.56 -2.72
CA LEU A 14 -13.12 5.29 -3.34
C LEU A 14 -13.53 5.24 -4.80
N ILE A 15 -12.65 4.72 -5.63
CA ILE A 15 -12.94 4.29 -7.00
C ILE A 15 -12.09 3.06 -7.31
N CYS A 16 -12.70 2.00 -7.82
CA CYS A 16 -12.00 0.81 -8.30
C CYS A 16 -12.87 0.01 -9.27
N GLY A 17 -12.40 -1.11 -9.76
CA GLY A 17 -13.10 -1.91 -10.77
C GLY A 17 -14.52 -2.40 -10.40
N VAL A 18 -14.96 -2.24 -9.13
CA VAL A 18 -16.31 -2.63 -8.69
C VAL A 18 -17.26 -1.44 -8.50
N GLY A 19 -16.79 -0.19 -8.63
CA GLY A 19 -17.65 1.00 -8.50
C GLY A 19 -16.85 2.31 -8.50
N ASP A 20 -17.58 3.42 -8.62
CA ASP A 20 -17.03 4.77 -8.79
C ASP A 20 -17.05 5.61 -7.51
N ASN A 21 -17.57 5.08 -6.41
CA ASN A 21 -17.65 5.75 -5.11
C ASN A 21 -17.71 4.72 -3.98
N VAL A 22 -17.58 5.17 -2.74
CA VAL A 22 -17.56 4.32 -1.54
C VAL A 22 -18.80 3.44 -1.43
N LYS A 23 -19.98 4.03 -1.69
CA LYS A 23 -21.25 3.30 -1.56
C LYS A 23 -21.35 2.16 -2.56
N ASP A 24 -21.12 2.45 -3.84
CA ASP A 24 -21.27 1.46 -4.91
C ASP A 24 -20.23 0.34 -4.78
N CYS A 25 -18.96 0.70 -4.44
CA CYS A 25 -17.91 -0.28 -4.17
C CYS A 25 -18.27 -1.17 -2.97
N TRP A 26 -18.77 -0.59 -1.88
CA TRP A 26 -19.15 -1.35 -0.69
C TRP A 26 -20.32 -2.28 -0.96
N ASP A 27 -21.36 -1.80 -1.61
CA ASP A 27 -22.52 -2.61 -2.01
C ASP A 27 -22.08 -3.79 -2.91
N ALA A 28 -21.18 -3.52 -3.88
CA ALA A 28 -20.67 -4.56 -4.77
C ALA A 28 -19.88 -5.63 -4.01
N VAL A 29 -18.90 -5.25 -3.17
CA VAL A 29 -18.06 -6.25 -2.47
C VAL A 29 -18.86 -7.03 -1.42
N THR A 30 -19.83 -6.42 -0.77
CA THR A 30 -20.68 -7.14 0.20
C THR A 30 -21.70 -8.07 -0.46
N LEU A 31 -22.07 -7.80 -1.71
CA LEU A 31 -22.88 -8.72 -2.53
C LEU A 31 -22.05 -9.81 -3.23
N GLY A 32 -20.72 -9.75 -3.13
CA GLY A 32 -19.83 -10.68 -3.80
C GLY A 32 -19.74 -10.43 -5.32
N HIS A 33 -19.99 -9.19 -5.78
CA HIS A 33 -19.87 -8.83 -7.19
C HIS A 33 -18.40 -8.54 -7.52
N SER A 34 -17.91 -9.15 -8.59
CA SER A 34 -16.54 -8.96 -9.09
C SER A 34 -16.50 -7.92 -10.20
N GLY A 35 -15.51 -7.02 -10.13
CA GLY A 35 -15.13 -6.12 -11.21
C GLY A 35 -14.09 -6.72 -12.17
N ILE A 36 -13.69 -7.96 -11.96
CA ILE A 36 -12.69 -8.65 -12.81
C ILE A 36 -13.37 -9.12 -14.11
N ASP A 37 -12.88 -8.62 -15.24
CA ASP A 37 -13.36 -8.95 -16.59
C ASP A 37 -12.17 -9.01 -17.56
N GLU A 38 -12.44 -9.21 -18.86
CA GLU A 38 -11.42 -9.11 -19.91
C GLU A 38 -10.82 -7.70 -19.95
N VAL A 39 -9.50 -7.62 -19.96
CA VAL A 39 -8.75 -6.35 -20.02
C VAL A 39 -8.96 -5.66 -21.36
N LYS A 40 -9.29 -4.36 -21.32
CA LYS A 40 -9.61 -3.54 -22.50
C LYS A 40 -8.57 -2.44 -22.77
N SER A 41 -7.94 -1.88 -21.72
CA SER A 41 -7.05 -0.72 -21.83
C SER A 41 -5.66 -1.07 -22.36
N VAL A 42 -5.23 -2.33 -22.20
CA VAL A 42 -3.92 -2.79 -22.67
C VAL A 42 -4.05 -4.01 -23.60
N ASN A 43 -3.12 -4.16 -24.54
CA ASN A 43 -3.12 -5.30 -25.45
C ASN A 43 -2.51 -6.53 -24.78
N THR A 44 -3.34 -7.49 -24.42
CA THR A 44 -2.94 -8.74 -23.78
C THR A 44 -2.78 -9.93 -24.73
N SER A 45 -2.88 -9.73 -26.05
CA SER A 45 -2.91 -10.83 -27.05
C SER A 45 -1.69 -11.76 -27.01
N ASN A 46 -0.55 -11.29 -26.50
CA ASN A 46 0.67 -12.08 -26.34
C ASN A 46 0.89 -12.55 -24.89
N CYS A 47 -0.10 -12.38 -24.02
CA CYS A 47 -0.04 -12.77 -22.61
C CYS A 47 -0.79 -14.10 -22.41
N TYR A 48 -0.47 -14.82 -21.35
CA TYR A 48 -1.20 -16.02 -20.94
C TYR A 48 -2.45 -15.70 -20.10
N ALA A 49 -2.49 -14.50 -19.50
CA ALA A 49 -3.62 -14.00 -18.73
C ALA A 49 -4.24 -12.78 -19.44
N HIS A 50 -5.55 -12.64 -19.33
CA HIS A 50 -6.31 -11.60 -20.05
C HIS A 50 -7.28 -10.84 -19.16
N LYS A 51 -7.33 -11.16 -17.85
CA LYS A 51 -8.29 -10.59 -16.90
C LYS A 51 -7.67 -9.49 -16.04
N GLY A 52 -8.51 -8.52 -15.68
CA GLY A 52 -8.18 -7.42 -14.80
C GLY A 52 -9.42 -6.71 -14.31
N ALA A 53 -9.29 -5.89 -13.28
CA ALA A 53 -10.35 -5.05 -12.75
C ALA A 53 -10.06 -3.59 -13.10
N GLU A 54 -10.59 -3.15 -14.23
CA GLU A 54 -10.41 -1.79 -14.74
C GLU A 54 -11.56 -0.88 -14.29
N VAL A 55 -11.28 0.40 -14.13
CA VAL A 55 -12.29 1.45 -13.89
C VAL A 55 -12.80 1.96 -15.23
N ASP A 56 -14.09 1.83 -15.49
CA ASP A 56 -14.69 2.24 -16.77
C ASP A 56 -14.70 3.77 -16.96
N GLN A 57 -14.88 4.55 -15.89
CA GLN A 57 -14.92 6.01 -15.94
C GLN A 57 -14.10 6.63 -14.80
N ALA A 58 -13.02 7.30 -15.13
CA ALA A 58 -12.48 8.34 -14.26
C ALA A 58 -13.19 9.65 -14.61
N SER A 59 -13.61 10.41 -13.59
CA SER A 59 -14.42 11.62 -13.67
C SER A 59 -14.25 12.41 -14.98
N SER A 60 -15.32 12.61 -15.72
CA SER A 60 -15.35 13.29 -17.00
C SER A 60 -15.02 14.80 -16.92
N GLU A 61 -14.86 15.35 -15.72
CA GLU A 61 -14.60 16.78 -15.49
C GLU A 61 -13.12 17.13 -15.51
N LEU A 62 -12.23 16.13 -15.33
CA LEU A 62 -10.79 16.34 -15.30
C LEU A 62 -10.19 16.03 -16.67
N SER A 63 -9.39 16.95 -17.19
CA SER A 63 -8.74 16.77 -18.49
C SER A 63 -7.61 15.75 -18.42
N PRO A 64 -7.69 14.62 -19.17
CA PRO A 64 -6.59 13.66 -19.29
C PRO A 64 -5.31 14.27 -19.87
N GLU A 65 -5.39 15.47 -20.46
CA GLU A 65 -4.21 16.16 -20.98
C GLU A 65 -3.35 16.75 -19.86
N ASN A 66 -3.92 17.09 -18.71
CA ASN A 66 -3.22 17.72 -17.59
C ASN A 66 -2.70 16.72 -16.57
N TYR A 67 -3.34 15.56 -16.42
CA TYR A 67 -3.05 14.59 -15.38
C TYR A 67 -2.77 13.21 -15.97
N ASP A 68 -1.97 12.38 -15.29
CA ASP A 68 -1.91 10.95 -15.53
C ASP A 68 -3.16 10.25 -14.95
N ARG A 69 -3.39 9.00 -15.40
CA ARG A 69 -4.57 8.24 -14.98
C ARG A 69 -4.61 7.98 -13.47
N SER A 70 -3.46 7.70 -12.84
CA SER A 70 -3.41 7.49 -11.37
C SER A 70 -3.80 8.76 -10.62
N SER A 71 -3.33 9.94 -11.10
CA SER A 71 -3.75 11.24 -10.53
C SER A 71 -5.24 11.52 -10.72
N LEU A 72 -5.82 11.16 -11.88
CA LEU A 72 -7.26 11.32 -12.12
C LEU A 72 -8.10 10.47 -11.17
N LEU A 73 -7.75 9.19 -11.00
CA LEU A 73 -8.39 8.29 -10.04
C LEU A 73 -8.27 8.84 -8.61
N CYS A 74 -7.08 9.34 -8.25
CA CYS A 74 -6.82 9.90 -6.93
C CYS A 74 -7.64 11.16 -6.65
N ILE A 75 -7.71 12.09 -7.61
CA ILE A 75 -8.50 13.32 -7.48
C ILE A 75 -10.00 12.99 -7.38
N HIS A 76 -10.47 12.00 -8.15
CA HIS A 76 -11.85 11.54 -8.06
C HIS A 76 -12.20 11.05 -6.64
N ALA A 77 -11.42 10.12 -6.10
CA ALA A 77 -11.62 9.61 -4.74
C ALA A 77 -11.42 10.71 -3.68
N ALA A 78 -10.46 11.64 -3.88
CA ALA A 78 -10.23 12.75 -2.96
C ALA A 78 -11.40 13.73 -2.95
N ASN A 79 -12.05 14.01 -4.08
CA ASN A 79 -13.27 14.83 -4.12
C ASN A 79 -14.36 14.24 -3.23
N GLU A 80 -14.66 12.94 -3.38
CA GLU A 80 -15.64 12.25 -2.55
C GLU A 80 -15.25 12.32 -1.06
N ALA A 81 -13.99 12.06 -0.73
CA ALA A 81 -13.51 12.10 0.65
C ALA A 81 -13.64 13.50 1.28
N PHE A 82 -13.37 14.56 0.54
CA PHE A 82 -13.55 15.94 0.98
C PHE A 82 -15.01 16.28 1.23
N GLU A 83 -15.89 15.91 0.29
CA GLU A 83 -17.33 16.11 0.42
C GLU A 83 -17.87 15.35 1.64
N ASP A 84 -17.49 14.10 1.80
CA ASP A 84 -17.91 13.25 2.93
C ASP A 84 -17.41 13.77 4.28
N ALA A 85 -16.18 14.29 4.34
CA ALA A 85 -15.61 14.92 5.54
C ALA A 85 -16.23 16.27 5.84
N ASN A 86 -16.89 16.91 4.88
CA ASN A 86 -17.42 18.29 4.97
C ASN A 86 -16.34 19.28 5.46
N ILE A 87 -15.15 19.21 4.87
CA ILE A 87 -14.04 20.13 5.17
C ILE A 87 -14.27 21.44 4.41
N ASP A 88 -13.99 22.55 5.08
CA ASP A 88 -14.04 23.87 4.44
C ASP A 88 -12.92 23.97 3.38
N ALA A 89 -13.31 24.19 2.13
CA ALA A 89 -12.38 24.35 1.01
C ALA A 89 -11.39 25.54 1.17
N SER A 90 -11.66 26.45 2.13
CA SER A 90 -10.73 27.53 2.49
C SER A 90 -9.59 27.09 3.41
N GLU A 91 -9.67 25.91 4.02
CA GLU A 91 -8.62 25.35 4.87
C GLU A 91 -7.48 24.82 4.00
N LYS A 92 -6.42 25.62 3.87
CA LYS A 92 -5.29 25.28 3.00
C LYS A 92 -4.20 24.44 3.67
N ASN A 93 -4.15 24.44 5.00
CA ASN A 93 -3.10 23.74 5.75
C ASN A 93 -3.41 22.23 5.91
N ILE A 94 -3.93 21.60 4.85
CA ILE A 94 -4.20 20.17 4.78
C ILE A 94 -3.03 19.49 4.11
N GLY A 95 -2.49 18.44 4.76
CA GLY A 95 -1.41 17.64 4.19
C GLY A 95 -1.92 16.59 3.21
N VAL A 96 -1.04 16.12 2.33
CA VAL A 96 -1.35 15.10 1.31
C VAL A 96 -0.27 14.02 1.34
N ILE A 97 -0.62 12.83 1.83
CA ILE A 97 0.30 11.69 1.93
C ILE A 97 -0.27 10.54 1.11
N LEU A 98 0.32 10.28 -0.05
CA LEU A 98 -0.21 9.30 -0.99
C LEU A 98 0.80 8.19 -1.29
N GLY A 99 0.29 7.00 -1.53
CA GLY A 99 1.03 5.81 -1.94
C GLY A 99 0.82 5.48 -3.41
N SER A 100 1.89 5.03 -4.07
CA SER A 100 1.80 4.49 -5.43
C SER A 100 2.91 3.48 -5.66
N CYS A 101 2.64 2.48 -6.48
CA CYS A 101 3.62 1.50 -6.93
C CYS A 101 4.26 1.92 -8.26
N VAL A 102 3.44 2.35 -9.22
CA VAL A 102 3.85 2.56 -10.60
C VAL A 102 3.72 4.02 -11.08
N GLY A 103 3.16 4.91 -10.26
CA GLY A 103 3.03 6.32 -10.61
C GLY A 103 2.26 6.54 -11.91
N GLY A 104 2.79 7.40 -12.77
CA GLY A 104 2.22 7.72 -14.08
C GLY A 104 2.60 6.75 -15.20
N ALA A 105 2.73 5.45 -14.93
CA ALA A 105 3.15 4.45 -15.92
C ALA A 105 2.29 4.42 -17.19
N ALA A 106 0.98 4.69 -17.08
CA ALA A 106 0.09 4.78 -18.24
C ALA A 106 0.48 5.94 -19.20
N SER A 107 0.99 7.04 -18.65
CA SER A 107 1.51 8.16 -19.47
C SER A 107 2.81 7.79 -20.20
N ILE A 108 3.67 6.97 -19.56
CA ILE A 108 4.87 6.42 -20.21
C ILE A 108 4.47 5.53 -21.38
N ASP A 109 3.55 4.59 -21.14
CA ASP A 109 3.05 3.69 -22.17
C ASP A 109 2.53 4.46 -23.37
N LYS A 110 1.76 5.52 -23.12
CA LYS A 110 1.23 6.39 -24.15
C LYS A 110 2.35 7.08 -24.94
N TYR A 111 3.30 7.71 -24.24
CA TYR A 111 4.42 8.41 -24.90
C TYR A 111 5.19 7.49 -25.84
N TYR A 112 5.62 6.31 -25.36
CA TYR A 112 6.40 5.39 -26.21
C TYR A 112 5.57 4.75 -27.30
N THR A 113 4.28 4.52 -27.05
CA THR A 113 3.38 4.01 -28.09
C THR A 113 3.24 4.98 -29.24
N ASP A 114 3.07 6.28 -28.95
CA ASP A 114 2.96 7.35 -29.93
C ASP A 114 4.29 7.54 -30.69
N GLU A 115 5.45 7.47 -30.01
CA GLU A 115 6.77 7.51 -30.64
C GLU A 115 6.98 6.32 -31.59
N ILE A 116 6.66 5.10 -31.18
CA ILE A 116 6.82 3.88 -32.02
C ILE A 116 5.92 3.91 -33.25
N LYS A 117 4.69 4.45 -33.12
CA LYS A 117 3.77 4.62 -34.26
C LYS A 117 4.16 5.73 -35.20
N GLY A 118 5.08 6.61 -34.81
CA GLY A 118 5.49 7.76 -35.58
C GLY A 118 4.57 8.99 -35.45
N ASP A 119 3.66 8.97 -34.49
CA ASP A 119 2.74 10.08 -34.20
C ASP A 119 3.40 11.19 -33.37
N GLY A 120 4.59 10.92 -32.82
CA GLY A 120 5.38 11.81 -31.97
C GLY A 120 4.82 11.91 -30.55
N GLY A 121 5.51 11.30 -29.58
CA GLY A 121 5.11 11.35 -28.17
C GLY A 121 5.17 12.78 -27.62
N LYS A 122 4.17 13.16 -26.82
CA LYS A 122 4.13 14.47 -26.18
C LYS A 122 5.09 14.50 -25.00
N LYS A 123 6.04 15.45 -24.98
CA LYS A 123 7.00 15.59 -23.86
C LYS A 123 6.32 15.82 -22.51
N GLU A 124 5.13 16.41 -22.51
CA GLU A 124 4.29 16.63 -21.34
C GLU A 124 3.92 15.30 -20.64
N ASP A 125 3.76 14.22 -21.41
CA ASP A 125 3.46 12.90 -20.83
C ASP A 125 4.65 12.33 -20.04
N ILE A 126 5.90 12.74 -20.36
CA ILE A 126 7.10 12.36 -19.60
C ILE A 126 7.08 13.00 -18.19
N PHE A 127 6.63 14.25 -18.06
CA PHE A 127 6.58 14.92 -16.75
C PHE A 127 5.52 14.36 -15.80
N LYS A 128 4.58 13.58 -16.30
CA LYS A 128 3.55 12.92 -15.52
C LYS A 128 4.01 11.59 -14.90
N MET A 129 5.21 11.11 -15.28
CA MET A 129 5.70 9.76 -14.92
C MET A 129 6.01 9.57 -13.44
N GLY A 130 6.52 10.61 -12.78
CA GLY A 130 7.03 10.50 -11.42
C GLY A 130 5.93 10.09 -10.44
N ALA A 131 6.20 9.11 -9.57
CA ALA A 131 5.27 8.73 -8.51
C ALA A 131 4.89 9.94 -7.63
N SER A 132 5.82 10.87 -7.42
CA SER A 132 5.58 12.13 -6.70
C SER A 132 4.57 13.05 -7.38
N ALA A 133 4.29 12.88 -8.66
CA ALA A 133 3.32 13.71 -9.38
C ALA A 133 1.91 13.57 -8.81
N ILE A 134 1.52 12.38 -8.33
CA ILE A 134 0.17 12.11 -7.81
C ILE A 134 -0.15 13.02 -6.63
N ALA A 135 0.69 13.02 -5.58
CA ALA A 135 0.47 13.84 -4.40
C ALA A 135 0.51 15.35 -4.73
N ASN A 136 1.45 15.76 -5.59
CA ASN A 136 1.54 17.14 -6.04
C ASN A 136 0.31 17.57 -6.86
N ASN A 137 -0.20 16.71 -7.74
CA ASN A 137 -1.39 16.98 -8.55
C ASN A 137 -2.63 17.15 -7.68
N VAL A 138 -2.80 16.28 -6.64
CA VAL A 138 -3.89 16.42 -5.67
C VAL A 138 -3.77 17.72 -4.88
N SER A 139 -2.58 18.02 -4.33
CA SER A 139 -2.35 19.29 -3.61
C SER A 139 -2.64 20.50 -4.48
N ALA A 140 -2.17 20.50 -5.73
CA ALA A 140 -2.39 21.61 -6.66
C ALA A 140 -3.86 21.76 -7.07
N HIS A 141 -4.55 20.63 -7.28
CA HIS A 141 -5.97 20.62 -7.66
C HIS A 141 -6.86 21.28 -6.59
N PHE A 142 -6.61 20.96 -5.32
CA PHE A 142 -7.37 21.53 -4.20
C PHE A 142 -6.77 22.81 -3.61
N GLY A 143 -5.60 23.24 -4.09
CA GLY A 143 -4.90 24.42 -3.58
C GLY A 143 -4.38 24.25 -2.15
N LEU A 144 -3.94 23.03 -1.77
CA LEU A 144 -3.47 22.69 -0.44
C LEU A 144 -2.00 23.10 -0.25
N GLU A 145 -1.68 23.59 0.93
CA GLU A 145 -0.36 24.14 1.29
C GLU A 145 0.33 23.35 2.41
N GLY A 146 -0.31 22.27 2.91
CA GLY A 146 0.24 21.41 3.94
C GLY A 146 1.38 20.50 3.45
N ILE A 147 1.87 19.64 4.33
CA ILE A 147 2.94 18.68 4.01
C ILE A 147 2.47 17.74 2.89
N THR A 148 3.21 17.71 1.80
CA THR A 148 2.92 16.84 0.65
C THR A 148 4.05 15.83 0.48
N ALA A 149 3.71 14.54 0.48
CA ALA A 149 4.67 13.46 0.26
C ALA A 149 4.04 12.29 -0.51
N ASN A 150 4.89 11.58 -1.25
CA ASN A 150 4.50 10.33 -1.91
C ASN A 150 5.35 9.18 -1.38
N ILE A 151 4.71 8.07 -1.02
CA ILE A 151 5.36 6.84 -0.57
C ILE A 151 5.34 5.84 -1.70
N VAL A 152 6.53 5.35 -2.07
CA VAL A 152 6.68 4.31 -3.08
C VAL A 152 7.22 3.06 -2.40
N ASN A 153 6.33 2.14 -2.06
CA ASN A 153 6.68 0.91 -1.35
C ASN A 153 5.83 -0.28 -1.84
N ALA A 154 5.80 -0.43 -3.16
CA ALA A 154 5.02 -1.45 -3.85
C ALA A 154 3.57 -1.52 -3.29
N CYS A 155 3.02 -2.73 -3.10
CA CYS A 155 1.63 -2.93 -2.69
C CYS A 155 1.31 -2.42 -1.26
N ALA A 156 2.31 -2.15 -0.43
CA ALA A 156 2.13 -1.62 0.93
C ALA A 156 2.05 -0.07 0.98
N ALA A 157 2.25 0.61 -0.17
CA ALA A 157 2.38 2.06 -0.22
C ALA A 157 1.16 2.80 0.35
N GLY A 158 -0.07 2.37 0.01
CA GLY A 158 -1.31 2.99 0.50
C GLY A 158 -1.47 2.86 2.01
N THR A 159 -1.27 1.65 2.56
CA THR A 159 -1.34 1.41 4.01
C THR A 159 -0.28 2.22 4.77
N MET A 160 0.95 2.27 4.26
CA MET A 160 2.03 3.05 4.87
C MET A 160 1.75 4.56 4.82
N SER A 161 1.10 5.05 3.77
CA SER A 161 0.72 6.47 3.65
C SER A 161 -0.28 6.87 4.74
N ILE A 162 -1.25 6.03 5.03
CA ILE A 162 -2.22 6.22 6.11
C ILE A 162 -1.51 6.24 7.47
N GLY A 163 -0.64 5.26 7.73
CA GLY A 163 0.14 5.19 8.98
C GLY A 163 1.04 6.40 9.16
N TYR A 164 1.72 6.84 8.10
CA TYR A 164 2.61 8.01 8.15
C TYR A 164 1.85 9.33 8.39
N ALA A 165 0.65 9.48 7.80
CA ALA A 165 -0.21 10.64 8.10
C ALA A 165 -0.58 10.70 9.59
N CYS A 166 -0.90 9.54 10.21
CA CYS A 166 -1.14 9.45 11.64
C CYS A 166 0.09 9.84 12.47
N ASP A 167 1.27 9.42 12.06
CA ASP A 167 2.51 9.78 12.74
C ASP A 167 2.75 11.30 12.68
N LEU A 168 2.50 11.94 11.54
CA LEU A 168 2.60 13.40 11.40
C LEU A 168 1.61 14.14 12.31
N ILE A 169 0.38 13.64 12.47
CA ILE A 169 -0.60 14.20 13.43
C ILE A 169 -0.09 14.04 14.87
N ARG A 170 0.39 12.85 15.24
CA ARG A 170 0.93 12.56 16.58
C ARG A 170 2.14 13.42 16.90
N GLU A 171 2.97 13.73 15.91
CA GLU A 171 4.12 14.63 16.01
C GLU A 171 3.74 16.13 15.98
N GLY A 172 2.45 16.47 15.83
CA GLY A 172 1.98 17.85 15.78
C GLY A 172 2.42 18.62 14.53
N LYS A 173 2.62 17.91 13.41
CA LYS A 173 3.02 18.49 12.12
C LYS A 173 1.85 18.98 11.27
N GLY A 174 0.64 18.68 11.65
CA GLY A 174 -0.62 19.07 11.05
C GLY A 174 -1.77 18.39 11.78
N ASP A 175 -2.98 18.89 11.58
CA ASP A 175 -4.18 18.35 12.18
C ASP A 175 -5.09 17.65 11.17
N VAL A 176 -4.90 17.87 9.86
CA VAL A 176 -5.70 17.29 8.79
C VAL A 176 -4.82 16.79 7.66
N PHE A 177 -5.05 15.57 7.23
CA PHE A 177 -4.35 14.94 6.10
C PHE A 177 -5.32 14.19 5.19
N ILE A 178 -5.08 14.30 3.88
CA ILE A 178 -5.57 13.35 2.89
C ILE A 178 -4.54 12.26 2.78
N ALA A 179 -4.92 11.02 3.06
CA ALA A 179 -4.01 9.89 3.00
C ALA A 179 -4.64 8.70 2.28
N GLY A 180 -3.81 7.93 1.60
CA GLY A 180 -4.26 6.76 0.85
C GLY A 180 -3.32 6.41 -0.28
N GLY A 181 -3.85 5.95 -1.41
CA GLY A 181 -3.03 5.59 -2.55
C GLY A 181 -3.81 5.48 -3.84
N SER A 182 -3.09 5.51 -4.95
CA SER A 182 -3.66 5.41 -6.29
C SER A 182 -2.68 4.76 -7.26
N ASP A 183 -3.14 3.80 -8.02
CA ASP A 183 -2.43 3.24 -9.17
C ASP A 183 -3.40 2.92 -10.31
N SER A 184 -2.92 3.11 -11.52
CA SER A 184 -3.68 2.84 -12.74
C SER A 184 -3.19 1.58 -13.45
N PHE A 185 -4.06 1.02 -14.27
CA PHE A 185 -3.69 -0.05 -15.20
C PHE A 185 -2.69 0.47 -16.24
N SER A 186 -1.68 -0.34 -16.57
CA SER A 186 -0.69 0.03 -17.60
C SER A 186 -0.12 -1.21 -18.28
N SER A 187 0.32 -1.05 -19.53
CA SER A 187 1.01 -2.12 -20.27
C SER A 187 2.31 -2.51 -19.58
N LEU A 188 3.02 -1.54 -18.99
CA LEU A 188 4.25 -1.79 -18.24
C LEU A 188 4.00 -2.71 -17.05
N ALA A 189 3.01 -2.39 -16.21
CA ALA A 189 2.67 -3.20 -15.05
C ALA A 189 2.19 -4.60 -15.48
N PHE A 190 1.24 -4.68 -16.41
CA PHE A 190 0.67 -5.96 -16.87
C PHE A 190 1.74 -6.87 -17.48
N SER A 191 2.58 -6.33 -18.38
CA SER A 191 3.66 -7.08 -19.00
C SER A 191 4.75 -7.51 -18.01
N GLY A 192 5.02 -6.67 -17.00
CA GLY A 192 5.94 -7.00 -15.92
C GLY A 192 5.48 -8.20 -15.11
N PHE A 193 4.22 -8.19 -14.65
CA PHE A 193 3.65 -9.33 -13.92
C PHE A 193 3.47 -10.57 -14.79
N HIS A 194 3.15 -10.39 -16.08
CA HIS A 194 3.16 -11.48 -17.06
C HIS A 194 4.55 -12.13 -17.18
N ALA A 195 5.60 -11.32 -17.34
CA ALA A 195 6.97 -11.81 -17.46
C ALA A 195 7.48 -12.52 -16.20
N LEU A 196 6.97 -12.15 -15.03
CA LEU A 196 7.24 -12.81 -13.76
C LEU A 196 6.43 -14.09 -13.54
N HIS A 197 5.52 -14.45 -14.46
CA HIS A 197 4.55 -15.54 -14.28
C HIS A 197 3.75 -15.41 -12.98
N ALA A 198 3.34 -14.20 -12.64
CA ALA A 198 2.66 -13.89 -11.39
C ALA A 198 1.15 -13.62 -11.57
N LEU A 199 0.65 -13.57 -12.82
CA LEU A 199 -0.77 -13.41 -13.12
C LEU A 199 -1.51 -14.74 -13.03
N ASP A 200 -2.79 -14.69 -12.66
CA ASP A 200 -3.72 -15.82 -12.82
C ASP A 200 -4.36 -15.79 -14.20
N GLU A 201 -4.56 -16.94 -14.81
CA GLU A 201 -5.29 -17.06 -16.10
C GLU A 201 -6.79 -16.80 -15.90
N ASN A 202 -7.28 -17.01 -14.69
CA ASN A 202 -8.65 -16.77 -14.27
C ASN A 202 -8.73 -15.56 -13.32
N ALA A 203 -9.91 -15.30 -12.75
CA ALA A 203 -10.03 -14.38 -11.63
C ALA A 203 -9.38 -14.99 -10.39
N CYS A 204 -8.55 -14.22 -9.66
CA CYS A 204 -7.90 -14.72 -8.46
C CYS A 204 -8.92 -15.05 -7.36
N SER A 205 -8.66 -16.13 -6.64
CA SER A 205 -9.42 -16.57 -5.47
C SER A 205 -8.45 -16.83 -4.32
N PRO A 206 -8.14 -15.80 -3.52
CA PRO A 206 -7.18 -15.89 -2.42
C PRO A 206 -7.51 -16.97 -1.40
N PHE A 207 -6.47 -17.55 -0.79
CA PHE A 207 -6.53 -18.66 0.17
C PHE A 207 -7.22 -19.94 -0.37
N ASN A 208 -7.38 -20.03 -1.67
CA ASN A 208 -8.00 -21.13 -2.40
C ASN A 208 -7.01 -21.76 -3.39
N HIS A 209 -7.43 -22.01 -4.61
CA HIS A 209 -6.64 -22.68 -5.65
C HIS A 209 -5.96 -21.74 -6.65
N SER A 210 -6.08 -20.43 -6.49
CA SER A 210 -5.42 -19.48 -7.40
C SER A 210 -3.90 -19.63 -7.41
N THR A 211 -3.31 -19.37 -8.56
CA THR A 211 -1.88 -19.51 -8.80
C THR A 211 -1.18 -18.19 -9.09
N GLY A 212 -1.93 -17.09 -9.14
CA GLY A 212 -1.44 -15.76 -9.44
C GLY A 212 -2.40 -14.66 -8.99
N ILE A 213 -2.00 -13.43 -9.26
CA ILE A 213 -2.83 -12.24 -9.01
C ILE A 213 -3.69 -11.92 -10.23
N THR A 214 -4.79 -11.23 -10.01
CA THR A 214 -5.48 -10.49 -11.06
C THR A 214 -5.23 -9.01 -10.80
N LEU A 215 -4.66 -8.27 -11.76
CA LEU A 215 -4.41 -6.84 -11.57
C LEU A 215 -5.71 -6.04 -11.58
N GLY A 216 -5.71 -4.96 -10.81
CA GLY A 216 -6.77 -3.95 -10.81
C GLY A 216 -6.18 -2.54 -10.82
N GLU A 217 -7.04 -1.55 -10.91
CA GLU A 217 -6.72 -0.14 -10.73
C GLU A 217 -7.73 0.54 -9.82
N GLY A 218 -7.34 1.66 -9.24
CA GLY A 218 -8.22 2.43 -8.39
C GLY A 218 -7.50 3.39 -7.47
N SER A 219 -8.28 4.00 -6.59
CA SER A 219 -7.81 4.88 -5.53
C SER A 219 -8.69 4.76 -4.31
N GLY A 220 -8.07 4.65 -3.12
CA GLY A 220 -8.77 4.75 -1.84
C GLY A 220 -8.17 5.91 -1.04
N ILE A 221 -9.02 6.80 -0.55
CA ILE A 221 -8.64 8.03 0.15
C ILE A 221 -9.40 8.13 1.47
N LEU A 222 -8.64 8.45 2.52
CA LEU A 222 -9.16 8.78 3.84
C LEU A 222 -8.79 10.22 4.17
N VAL A 223 -9.75 10.96 4.70
CA VAL A 223 -9.47 12.20 5.44
C VAL A 223 -9.22 11.82 6.88
N ILE A 224 -8.03 12.13 7.37
CA ILE A 224 -7.56 11.80 8.72
C ILE A 224 -7.34 13.10 9.47
N GLU A 225 -7.94 13.19 10.66
CA GLU A 225 -7.82 14.37 11.51
C GLU A 225 -7.31 14.02 12.91
N SER A 226 -6.68 15.01 13.58
CA SER A 226 -6.57 14.91 15.03
C SER A 226 -7.98 14.91 15.64
N TYR A 227 -8.18 14.12 16.69
CA TYR A 227 -9.49 14.01 17.35
C TYR A 227 -9.99 15.39 17.83
N GLU A 228 -9.08 16.19 18.37
CA GLU A 228 -9.37 17.54 18.86
C GLU A 228 -9.93 18.43 17.74
N HIS A 229 -9.28 18.42 16.57
CA HIS A 229 -9.73 19.19 15.41
C HIS A 229 -11.09 18.72 14.91
N ALA A 230 -11.28 17.40 14.78
CA ALA A 230 -12.55 16.82 14.33
C ALA A 230 -13.73 17.19 15.27
N VAL A 231 -13.51 17.14 16.59
CA VAL A 231 -14.51 17.50 17.59
C VAL A 231 -14.81 18.99 17.57
N GLU A 232 -13.77 19.84 17.50
CA GLU A 232 -13.93 21.30 17.48
C GLU A 232 -14.79 21.77 16.29
N ARG A 233 -14.63 21.19 15.11
CA ARG A 233 -15.44 21.50 13.93
C ARG A 233 -16.76 20.73 13.85
N GLY A 234 -17.03 19.80 14.78
CA GLY A 234 -18.25 18.96 14.77
C GLY A 234 -18.28 17.94 13.64
N ALA A 235 -17.13 17.38 13.28
CA ALA A 235 -17.03 16.39 12.21
C ALA A 235 -17.78 15.09 12.54
N LYS A 236 -18.26 14.42 11.50
CA LYS A 236 -18.63 13.01 11.58
C LYS A 236 -17.34 12.19 11.73
N ILE A 237 -17.28 11.31 12.71
CA ILE A 237 -16.16 10.38 12.91
C ILE A 237 -16.62 8.98 12.54
N TYR A 238 -15.89 8.33 11.64
CA TYR A 238 -16.12 6.94 11.26
C TYR A 238 -15.51 5.98 12.28
N CYS A 239 -14.24 6.17 12.57
CA CYS A 239 -13.46 5.34 13.47
C CYS A 239 -12.16 6.06 13.85
N GLU A 240 -11.43 5.49 14.78
CA GLU A 240 -10.06 5.88 15.15
C GLU A 240 -9.05 4.95 14.49
N ILE A 241 -7.88 5.46 14.10
CA ILE A 241 -6.72 4.70 13.68
C ILE A 241 -5.82 4.51 14.89
N LEU A 242 -5.83 3.31 15.47
CA LEU A 242 -5.15 3.02 16.71
C LEU A 242 -3.65 2.87 16.53
N GLY A 243 -3.22 2.11 15.54
CA GLY A 243 -1.82 1.84 15.32
C GLY A 243 -1.52 1.26 13.96
N SER A 244 -0.25 1.29 13.62
CA SER A 244 0.29 0.67 12.43
C SER A 244 1.62 0.00 12.73
N GLY A 245 1.98 -0.98 11.91
CA GLY A 245 3.26 -1.66 11.99
C GLY A 245 3.84 -1.89 10.61
N VAL A 246 5.14 -1.73 10.48
CA VAL A 246 5.88 -1.98 9.23
C VAL A 246 7.07 -2.87 9.50
N SER A 247 7.42 -3.68 8.51
CA SER A 247 8.60 -4.55 8.56
C SER A 247 9.16 -4.81 7.18
N SER A 248 10.32 -5.48 7.12
CA SER A 248 10.88 -5.97 5.87
C SER A 248 11.34 -7.42 6.03
N ASP A 249 11.04 -8.26 5.03
CA ASP A 249 11.47 -9.66 5.01
C ASP A 249 12.98 -9.82 4.83
N ALA A 250 13.62 -8.89 4.13
CA ALA A 250 15.04 -8.98 3.70
C ALA A 250 15.39 -10.35 3.08
N TYR A 251 14.47 -10.94 2.33
CA TYR A 251 14.55 -12.32 1.85
C TYR A 251 14.68 -12.43 0.33
N HIS A 252 13.69 -11.91 -0.42
CA HIS A 252 13.65 -12.04 -1.87
C HIS A 252 12.89 -10.87 -2.50
N ILE A 253 13.20 -10.50 -3.75
CA ILE A 253 12.62 -9.34 -4.43
C ILE A 253 11.14 -9.51 -4.79
N THR A 254 10.64 -10.74 -4.98
CA THR A 254 9.24 -11.00 -5.38
C THR A 254 8.54 -12.09 -4.57
N ALA A 255 9.22 -12.73 -3.64
CA ALA A 255 8.62 -13.79 -2.82
C ALA A 255 8.67 -13.40 -1.34
N PRO A 256 7.58 -13.61 -0.59
CA PRO A 256 7.59 -13.42 0.84
C PRO A 256 8.50 -14.47 1.50
N ARG A 257 8.90 -14.20 2.71
CA ARG A 257 9.61 -15.13 3.56
C ARG A 257 8.69 -16.31 3.93
N PRO A 258 9.07 -17.57 3.64
CA PRO A 258 8.15 -18.70 3.75
C PRO A 258 7.66 -18.99 5.16
N ASP A 259 8.41 -18.56 6.18
CA ASP A 259 8.02 -18.69 7.59
C ASP A 259 7.07 -17.57 8.06
N GLY A 260 6.72 -16.61 7.20
CA GLY A 260 5.82 -15.52 7.51
C GLY A 260 6.34 -14.50 8.54
N GLU A 261 7.60 -14.59 8.98
CA GLU A 261 8.10 -13.78 10.10
C GLU A 261 8.07 -12.28 9.82
N GLY A 262 8.32 -11.84 8.57
CA GLY A 262 8.18 -10.43 8.22
C GLY A 262 6.72 -9.96 8.35
N GLN A 263 5.77 -10.71 7.82
CA GLN A 263 4.34 -10.43 7.95
C GLN A 263 3.91 -10.40 9.42
N MET A 264 4.29 -11.42 10.19
CA MET A 264 4.03 -11.48 11.63
C MET A 264 4.65 -10.28 12.38
N SER A 265 5.82 -9.84 11.98
CA SER A 265 6.48 -8.67 12.59
C SER A 265 5.70 -7.38 12.36
N ALA A 266 5.14 -7.16 11.16
CA ALA A 266 4.29 -6.01 10.87
C ALA A 266 2.99 -6.06 11.71
N ILE A 267 2.34 -7.22 11.76
CA ILE A 267 1.11 -7.43 12.55
C ILE A 267 1.39 -7.20 14.05
N ARG A 268 2.45 -7.79 14.61
CA ARG A 268 2.81 -7.60 16.03
C ARG A 268 3.01 -6.11 16.37
N ARG A 269 3.73 -5.37 15.52
CA ARG A 269 3.96 -3.94 15.71
C ARG A 269 2.67 -3.13 15.65
N ALA A 270 1.74 -3.48 14.76
CA ALA A 270 0.44 -2.83 14.69
C ALA A 270 -0.35 -3.05 15.99
N VAL A 271 -0.41 -4.29 16.48
CA VAL A 271 -1.10 -4.65 17.73
C VAL A 271 -0.43 -3.99 18.94
N GLU A 272 0.89 -4.05 19.05
CA GLU A 272 1.65 -3.41 20.11
C GLU A 272 1.45 -1.88 20.14
N SER A 273 1.48 -1.22 18.95
CA SER A 273 1.29 0.23 18.85
C SER A 273 -0.12 0.69 19.16
N SER A 274 -1.09 -0.21 19.08
CA SER A 274 -2.51 -0.01 19.40
C SER A 274 -2.84 -0.32 20.87
N ALA A 275 -1.90 -0.87 21.63
CA ALA A 275 -2.11 -1.38 22.98
C ALA A 275 -3.21 -2.45 23.08
N LEU A 276 -3.38 -3.22 22.04
CA LEU A 276 -4.32 -4.34 21.93
C LEU A 276 -3.62 -5.70 22.10
N SER A 277 -4.41 -6.74 22.21
CA SER A 277 -4.00 -8.15 22.07
C SER A 277 -4.49 -8.70 20.73
N PHE A 278 -3.99 -9.87 20.33
CA PHE A 278 -4.49 -10.56 19.13
C PHE A 278 -5.95 -11.00 19.28
N ASP A 279 -6.39 -11.24 20.51
CA ASP A 279 -7.77 -11.66 20.80
C ASP A 279 -8.78 -10.50 20.68
N ASP A 280 -8.33 -9.25 20.58
CA ASP A 280 -9.23 -8.11 20.41
C ASP A 280 -9.65 -7.91 18.93
N ILE A 281 -8.94 -8.49 17.97
CA ILE A 281 -9.17 -8.26 16.55
C ILE A 281 -10.37 -9.08 16.05
N ASP A 282 -11.39 -8.40 15.53
CA ASP A 282 -12.63 -9.03 15.03
C ASP A 282 -12.54 -9.39 13.55
N TYR A 283 -11.92 -8.51 12.74
CA TYR A 283 -11.87 -8.67 11.29
C TYR A 283 -10.51 -8.28 10.73
N ILE A 284 -10.03 -9.07 9.77
CA ILE A 284 -8.83 -8.77 8.98
C ILE A 284 -9.20 -8.74 7.50
N ASN A 285 -8.98 -7.58 6.85
CA ASN A 285 -8.86 -7.52 5.40
C ASN A 285 -7.42 -7.93 5.06
N ALA A 286 -7.27 -9.16 4.60
CA ALA A 286 -5.98 -9.77 4.35
C ALA A 286 -5.33 -9.24 3.07
N HIS A 287 -4.02 -9.32 2.99
CA HIS A 287 -3.33 -9.05 1.73
C HIS A 287 -3.78 -10.03 0.65
N GLY A 288 -3.85 -11.33 0.91
CA GLY A 288 -4.53 -12.35 0.13
C GLY A 288 -4.53 -12.10 -1.38
N THR A 289 -3.40 -12.34 -2.05
CA THR A 289 -3.23 -11.99 -3.47
C THR A 289 -3.70 -13.06 -4.45
N GLY A 290 -3.91 -14.29 -3.98
CA GLY A 290 -4.12 -15.46 -4.82
C GLY A 290 -2.82 -16.11 -5.28
N THR A 291 -1.65 -15.57 -4.93
CA THR A 291 -0.38 -16.29 -5.20
C THR A 291 -0.11 -17.32 -4.10
N ALA A 292 0.20 -18.54 -4.49
CA ALA A 292 0.42 -19.63 -3.53
C ALA A 292 1.42 -19.27 -2.41
N LYS A 293 2.53 -18.61 -2.76
CA LYS A 293 3.56 -18.25 -1.77
C LYS A 293 3.09 -17.20 -0.77
N ASN A 294 2.34 -16.19 -1.22
CA ASN A 294 1.84 -15.17 -0.29
C ASN A 294 0.75 -15.78 0.59
N ASP A 295 -0.20 -16.47 -0.03
CA ASP A 295 -1.36 -16.99 0.69
C ASP A 295 -0.95 -18.06 1.72
N GLU A 296 0.05 -18.89 1.40
CA GLU A 296 0.63 -19.85 2.36
C GLU A 296 1.34 -19.15 3.52
N ALA A 297 2.14 -18.11 3.25
CA ALA A 297 2.87 -17.38 4.29
C ALA A 297 1.91 -16.58 5.18
N GLU A 298 0.90 -15.91 4.58
CA GLU A 298 -0.10 -15.15 5.32
C GLU A 298 -1.02 -16.07 6.15
N PHE A 299 -1.44 -17.19 5.58
CA PHE A 299 -2.21 -18.22 6.30
C PHE A 299 -1.45 -18.72 7.53
N LEU A 300 -0.15 -19.03 7.37
CA LEU A 300 0.70 -19.43 8.49
C LEU A 300 0.83 -18.31 9.53
N SER A 301 0.99 -17.08 9.09
CA SER A 301 1.12 -15.90 9.97
C SER A 301 -0.14 -15.67 10.80
N LEU A 302 -1.31 -15.76 10.17
CA LEU A 302 -2.61 -15.63 10.84
C LEU A 302 -2.82 -16.73 11.88
N HIS A 303 -2.60 -17.99 11.52
CA HIS A 303 -2.74 -19.11 12.45
C HIS A 303 -1.74 -19.05 13.61
N THR A 304 -0.53 -18.54 13.37
CA THR A 304 0.49 -18.44 14.42
C THR A 304 0.17 -17.34 15.44
N LEU A 305 -0.35 -16.19 14.97
CA LEU A 305 -0.57 -15.03 15.83
C LEU A 305 -1.95 -15.03 16.49
N PHE A 306 -2.96 -15.56 15.81
CA PHE A 306 -4.36 -15.52 16.24
C PHE A 306 -4.86 -16.89 16.71
N ASP A 307 -3.95 -17.81 17.04
CA ASP A 307 -4.32 -19.09 17.66
C ASP A 307 -5.06 -18.86 18.98
N GLY A 308 -6.28 -19.33 19.04
CA GLY A 308 -7.19 -19.11 20.20
C GLY A 308 -8.17 -17.95 20.05
N ASN A 309 -8.07 -17.12 19.02
CA ASN A 309 -9.10 -16.12 18.69
C ASN A 309 -10.25 -16.79 17.90
N ASP A 310 -11.30 -17.24 18.63
CA ASP A 310 -12.42 -18.01 18.06
C ASP A 310 -13.42 -17.15 17.30
N HIS A 311 -13.27 -15.82 17.32
CA HIS A 311 -14.20 -14.89 16.67
C HIS A 311 -13.57 -14.13 15.51
N LEU A 312 -12.31 -14.39 15.15
CA LEU A 312 -11.66 -13.75 14.04
C LEU A 312 -12.29 -14.14 12.70
N SER A 313 -12.66 -13.13 11.93
CA SER A 313 -13.03 -13.28 10.51
C SER A 313 -11.98 -12.66 9.59
N VAL A 314 -11.69 -13.32 8.49
CA VAL A 314 -10.67 -12.91 7.51
C VAL A 314 -11.25 -12.97 6.11
N SER A 315 -11.03 -11.94 5.29
CA SER A 315 -11.29 -12.03 3.86
C SER A 315 -10.29 -11.23 3.04
N SER A 316 -10.20 -11.54 1.75
CA SER A 316 -9.50 -10.72 0.77
C SER A 316 -10.47 -10.21 -0.28
N THR A 317 -10.69 -8.91 -0.29
CA THR A 317 -11.53 -8.24 -1.28
C THR A 317 -10.92 -8.22 -2.67
N LYS A 318 -9.63 -8.60 -2.81
CA LYS A 318 -8.95 -8.72 -4.12
C LYS A 318 -9.57 -9.75 -5.05
N SER A 319 -10.31 -10.72 -4.52
CA SER A 319 -11.12 -11.63 -5.34
C SER A 319 -12.18 -10.92 -6.19
N MET A 320 -12.52 -9.67 -5.82
CA MET A 320 -13.52 -8.83 -6.50
C MET A 320 -12.91 -7.59 -7.14
N THR A 321 -12.02 -6.90 -6.44
CA THR A 321 -11.39 -5.65 -6.91
C THR A 321 -10.17 -5.86 -7.78
N GLY A 322 -9.64 -7.08 -7.86
CA GLY A 322 -8.28 -7.30 -8.32
C GLY A 322 -7.25 -6.69 -7.37
N HIS A 323 -5.99 -6.82 -7.71
CA HIS A 323 -4.88 -6.24 -6.96
C HIS A 323 -4.55 -4.85 -7.51
N CYS A 324 -5.00 -3.81 -6.85
CA CYS A 324 -4.82 -2.40 -7.26
C CYS A 324 -3.44 -1.82 -6.89
N LEU A 325 -2.40 -2.67 -6.84
CA LEU A 325 -1.00 -2.30 -6.60
C LEU A 325 -0.83 -1.41 -5.35
N GLY A 326 -0.23 -0.21 -5.47
CA GLY A 326 -0.03 0.70 -4.35
C GLY A 326 -1.32 1.31 -3.79
N ALA A 327 -2.43 1.28 -4.54
CA ALA A 327 -3.75 1.67 -4.05
C ALA A 327 -4.43 0.58 -3.22
N ALA A 328 -4.02 -0.69 -3.34
CA ALA A 328 -4.73 -1.82 -2.74
C ALA A 328 -4.98 -1.62 -1.24
N GLY A 329 -3.93 -1.32 -0.47
CA GLY A 329 -4.05 -1.18 0.98
C GLY A 329 -4.94 -0.01 1.43
N SER A 330 -5.06 1.05 0.64
CA SER A 330 -5.95 2.16 0.97
C SER A 330 -7.42 1.87 0.59
N ILE A 331 -7.67 1.15 -0.50
CA ILE A 331 -8.99 0.62 -0.87
C ILE A 331 -9.48 -0.32 0.23
N GLU A 332 -8.63 -1.24 0.68
CA GLU A 332 -8.91 -2.20 1.75
C GLU A 332 -9.08 -1.53 3.11
N ALA A 333 -8.38 -0.42 3.37
CA ALA A 333 -8.61 0.42 4.54
C ALA A 333 -10.02 1.03 4.54
N VAL A 334 -10.50 1.56 3.40
CA VAL A 334 -11.88 2.05 3.27
C VAL A 334 -12.88 0.92 3.55
N PHE A 335 -12.67 -0.28 3.02
CA PHE A 335 -13.55 -1.43 3.30
C PHE A 335 -13.49 -1.86 4.78
N SER A 336 -12.32 -1.79 5.42
CA SER A 336 -12.18 -2.09 6.84
C SER A 336 -12.95 -1.09 7.72
N VAL A 337 -12.88 0.20 7.39
CA VAL A 337 -13.68 1.25 8.06
C VAL A 337 -15.18 1.02 7.86
N LYS A 338 -15.59 0.64 6.65
CA LYS A 338 -16.99 0.29 6.34
C LYS A 338 -17.46 -0.94 7.09
N ALA A 339 -16.59 -1.95 7.24
CA ALA A 339 -16.94 -3.17 8.00
C ALA A 339 -17.25 -2.85 9.46
N ILE A 340 -16.47 -1.98 10.11
CA ILE A 340 -16.76 -1.46 11.46
C ILE A 340 -18.10 -0.71 11.46
N LYS A 341 -18.29 0.21 10.51
CA LYS A 341 -19.45 1.12 10.55
C LYS A 341 -20.77 0.42 10.32
N GLU A 342 -20.78 -0.64 9.53
CA GLU A 342 -21.99 -1.34 9.11
C GLU A 342 -22.15 -2.73 9.76
N ASN A 343 -21.19 -3.15 10.58
CA ASN A 343 -21.19 -4.48 11.20
C ASN A 343 -21.43 -5.60 10.18
N LEU A 344 -20.72 -5.49 9.04
CA LEU A 344 -20.83 -6.40 7.91
C LEU A 344 -19.44 -6.67 7.34
N VAL A 345 -19.08 -7.93 7.18
CA VAL A 345 -17.76 -8.32 6.65
C VAL A 345 -17.89 -8.86 5.22
N PRO A 346 -17.11 -8.32 4.26
CA PRO A 346 -17.16 -8.77 2.86
C PRO A 346 -16.48 -10.13 2.69
N PRO A 347 -16.90 -10.92 1.67
CA PRO A 347 -16.34 -12.26 1.44
C PRO A 347 -15.04 -12.25 0.63
N THR A 348 -14.36 -13.39 0.65
CA THR A 348 -13.49 -13.85 -0.43
C THR A 348 -14.32 -14.74 -1.36
N ILE A 349 -14.39 -14.42 -2.65
CA ILE A 349 -15.21 -15.18 -3.60
C ILE A 349 -14.39 -16.16 -4.45
N GLY A 350 -15.08 -17.08 -5.14
CA GLY A 350 -14.48 -18.02 -6.08
C GLY A 350 -14.29 -19.43 -5.52
N TYR A 351 -14.90 -19.76 -4.39
CA TYR A 351 -14.85 -21.11 -3.80
C TYR A 351 -15.93 -22.02 -4.35
N SER A 352 -15.54 -23.18 -4.88
CA SER A 352 -16.44 -24.30 -5.16
C SER A 352 -16.83 -25.06 -3.89
N ASP A 353 -17.81 -25.96 -3.99
CA ASP A 353 -18.19 -26.83 -2.86
C ASP A 353 -17.02 -27.73 -2.39
N GLU A 354 -16.10 -28.09 -3.29
CA GLU A 354 -14.91 -28.87 -2.95
C GLU A 354 -13.88 -28.01 -2.22
N ASP A 355 -13.66 -26.77 -2.69
CA ASP A 355 -12.77 -25.81 -2.03
C ASP A 355 -13.23 -25.49 -0.61
N LEU A 356 -14.55 -25.35 -0.40
CA LEU A 356 -15.12 -25.12 0.94
C LEU A 356 -14.81 -26.26 1.91
N LYS A 357 -14.75 -27.49 1.44
CA LYS A 357 -14.36 -28.64 2.29
C LYS A 357 -12.89 -28.55 2.66
N VAL A 358 -12.02 -28.27 1.69
CA VAL A 358 -10.58 -28.10 1.91
C VAL A 358 -10.32 -26.94 2.88
N LEU A 359 -11.01 -25.82 2.69
CA LEU A 359 -10.90 -24.66 3.58
C LEU A 359 -11.31 -25.03 5.00
N SER A 360 -12.44 -25.72 5.18
CA SER A 360 -12.95 -26.11 6.51
C SER A 360 -12.00 -27.03 7.29
N GLU A 361 -11.18 -27.82 6.60
CA GLU A 361 -10.16 -28.70 7.21
C GLU A 361 -8.92 -27.91 7.65
N LYS A 362 -8.63 -26.78 7.01
CA LYS A 362 -7.42 -25.99 7.24
C LYS A 362 -7.65 -24.75 8.10
N ALA A 363 -8.85 -24.15 8.04
CA ALA A 363 -9.15 -22.86 8.64
C ALA A 363 -9.05 -22.82 10.17
N GLY A 364 -9.12 -23.98 10.85
CA GLY A 364 -9.12 -24.02 12.32
C GLY A 364 -10.29 -23.22 12.89
N ASN A 365 -10.00 -22.28 13.77
CA ASN A 365 -10.99 -21.39 14.39
C ASN A 365 -11.23 -20.09 13.58
N ILE A 366 -10.46 -19.82 12.53
CA ILE A 366 -10.57 -18.60 11.75
C ILE A 366 -11.66 -18.75 10.70
N ASP A 367 -12.57 -17.78 10.64
CA ASP A 367 -13.60 -17.72 9.61
C ASP A 367 -13.08 -16.93 8.38
N PHE A 368 -12.79 -17.64 7.29
CA PHE A 368 -12.29 -17.03 6.03
C PHE A 368 -13.38 -16.44 5.11
N ILE A 369 -14.60 -16.30 5.58
CA ILE A 369 -15.75 -15.68 4.91
C ILE A 369 -15.86 -16.08 3.43
N PRO A 370 -16.05 -17.35 3.07
CA PRO A 370 -16.09 -17.76 1.68
C PRO A 370 -17.40 -17.37 0.99
N ASN A 371 -17.32 -16.78 -0.18
CA ASN A 371 -18.38 -16.47 -1.14
C ASN A 371 -19.52 -15.54 -0.68
N LYS A 372 -19.78 -15.38 0.62
CA LYS A 372 -20.91 -14.58 1.12
C LYS A 372 -20.51 -13.76 2.32
N SER A 373 -20.85 -12.48 2.27
CA SER A 373 -20.80 -11.61 3.45
C SER A 373 -21.75 -12.09 4.55
N HIS A 374 -21.43 -11.76 5.79
CA HIS A 374 -22.34 -11.92 6.89
C HIS A 374 -22.19 -10.78 7.90
N THR A 375 -23.25 -10.57 8.69
CA THR A 375 -23.24 -9.60 9.77
C THR A 375 -22.32 -10.07 10.88
N LYS A 376 -21.49 -9.16 11.38
CA LYS A 376 -20.56 -9.37 12.48
C LYS A 376 -20.37 -8.07 13.21
N ASP A 377 -20.42 -8.14 14.53
CA ASP A 377 -20.07 -7.02 15.39
C ASP A 377 -18.54 -6.79 15.27
N VAL A 378 -18.14 -5.68 14.66
CA VAL A 378 -16.74 -5.38 14.36
C VAL A 378 -16.34 -4.10 15.06
N HIS A 379 -15.57 -4.23 16.13
CA HIS A 379 -15.00 -3.10 16.87
C HIS A 379 -13.55 -2.83 16.48
N TYR A 380 -12.82 -3.86 16.07
CA TYR A 380 -11.41 -3.78 15.68
C TYR A 380 -11.19 -4.45 14.35
N ALA A 381 -10.93 -3.65 13.32
CA ALA A 381 -10.57 -4.16 12.00
C ALA A 381 -9.09 -3.88 11.70
N MET A 382 -8.42 -4.89 11.15
CA MET A 382 -7.04 -4.77 10.66
C MET A 382 -7.02 -4.87 9.13
N SER A 383 -6.15 -4.11 8.49
CA SER A 383 -5.85 -4.25 7.06
C SER A 383 -4.37 -4.56 6.87
N ASN A 384 -4.06 -5.63 6.13
CA ASN A 384 -2.71 -6.12 5.88
C ASN A 384 -2.28 -5.87 4.43
N SER A 385 -1.03 -5.46 4.26
CA SER A 385 -0.40 -5.30 2.94
C SER A 385 1.01 -5.86 2.95
N PHE A 386 1.24 -6.95 2.20
CA PHE A 386 2.53 -7.66 2.14
C PHE A 386 3.07 -7.63 0.71
N ALA A 387 4.05 -6.77 0.48
CA ALA A 387 4.42 -6.34 -0.84
C ALA A 387 5.67 -7.04 -1.40
N PHE A 388 5.83 -6.99 -2.71
CA PHE A 388 7.10 -7.28 -3.35
C PHE A 388 8.22 -6.41 -2.75
N GLY A 389 9.45 -6.93 -2.76
CA GLY A 389 10.55 -6.37 -1.99
C GLY A 389 10.57 -6.83 -0.53
N GLY A 390 9.53 -7.56 -0.09
CA GLY A 390 9.37 -8.00 1.30
C GLY A 390 8.95 -6.87 2.23
N ASN A 391 8.28 -5.85 1.72
CA ASN A 391 7.76 -4.74 2.51
C ASN A 391 6.38 -5.09 3.05
N ASN A 392 6.23 -5.08 4.36
CA ASN A 392 5.01 -5.46 5.04
C ASN A 392 4.46 -4.28 5.84
N ALA A 393 3.15 -4.09 5.81
CA ALA A 393 2.43 -3.10 6.59
C ALA A 393 1.11 -3.68 7.11
N SER A 394 0.75 -3.30 8.34
CA SER A 394 -0.55 -3.59 8.95
C SER A 394 -1.05 -2.34 9.66
N ILE A 395 -2.36 -2.10 9.62
CA ILE A 395 -3.00 -0.95 10.25
C ILE A 395 -4.29 -1.39 10.94
N ILE A 396 -4.62 -0.77 12.08
CA ILE A 396 -5.78 -1.13 12.91
C ILE A 396 -6.70 0.08 13.09
N PHE A 397 -7.99 -0.16 12.82
CA PHE A 397 -9.11 0.76 12.97
C PHE A 397 -10.03 0.31 14.09
N SER A 398 -10.67 1.27 14.80
CA SER A 398 -11.63 0.95 15.86
C SER A 398 -12.72 2.02 15.98
N ASP A 399 -13.93 1.60 16.31
CA ASP A 399 -15.01 2.50 16.73
C ASP A 399 -15.02 2.78 18.24
N ASN A 400 -14.22 2.04 19.00
CA ASN A 400 -14.06 2.24 20.42
C ASN A 400 -13.05 3.36 20.71
N GLU A 401 -13.34 4.18 21.71
CA GLU A 401 -12.38 5.17 22.22
C GLU A 401 -11.25 4.48 22.96
N HIS A 402 -10.02 4.69 22.51
CA HIS A 402 -8.83 4.18 23.15
C HIS A 402 -7.88 5.30 23.56
N ASN A 403 -7.49 5.32 24.84
CA ASN A 403 -6.40 6.15 25.32
C ASN A 403 -5.12 5.33 25.28
N ILE A 404 -4.33 5.53 24.25
CA ILE A 404 -3.02 4.87 24.11
C ILE A 404 -1.98 5.71 24.85
N PRO A 405 -1.32 5.17 25.90
CA PRO A 405 -0.29 5.90 26.63
C PRO A 405 0.84 6.34 25.67
N ASP A 406 1.23 7.59 25.73
CA ASP A 406 2.43 8.07 25.06
C ASP A 406 3.67 7.57 25.79
N ASN A 407 4.17 6.44 25.34
CA ASN A 407 5.44 5.89 25.81
C ASN A 407 6.64 6.40 24.99
N SER A 408 6.44 7.39 24.11
CA SER A 408 7.53 7.99 23.36
C SER A 408 8.51 8.61 24.34
N LYS A 409 9.71 8.08 24.38
CA LYS A 409 10.81 8.71 25.07
C LYS A 409 11.32 9.82 24.15
N ASN A 410 11.51 11.02 24.70
CA ASN A 410 12.28 12.06 24.04
C ASN A 410 13.76 11.62 23.95
N GLU A 411 14.01 10.57 23.18
CA GLU A 411 15.35 10.08 22.95
C GLU A 411 16.01 10.97 21.89
N LYS A 412 17.22 11.42 22.21
CA LYS A 412 18.02 12.17 21.23
C LYS A 412 18.43 11.24 20.12
N ILE A 413 18.21 11.67 18.87
CA ILE A 413 18.68 10.97 17.69
C ILE A 413 20.07 11.49 17.34
N TYR A 414 21.01 10.58 17.11
CA TYR A 414 22.40 10.91 16.77
C TYR A 414 22.74 10.35 15.41
N ILE A 415 23.49 11.11 14.61
CA ILE A 415 24.18 10.60 13.43
C ILE A 415 25.47 9.98 13.91
N THR A 416 25.60 8.64 13.83
CA THR A 416 26.76 7.91 14.31
C THR A 416 27.70 7.47 13.18
N GLY A 417 27.23 7.46 11.95
CA GLY A 417 28.02 7.17 10.77
C GLY A 417 27.49 7.87 9.53
N ILE A 418 28.40 8.23 8.65
CA ILE A 418 28.10 8.90 7.38
C ILE A 418 28.87 8.25 6.23
N SER A 419 28.27 8.26 5.04
CA SER A 419 28.94 7.89 3.80
C SER A 419 28.60 8.84 2.68
N LYS A 420 29.52 9.01 1.76
CA LYS A 420 29.34 9.82 0.58
C LYS A 420 29.99 9.13 -0.62
N LEU A 421 29.16 8.70 -1.56
CA LEU A 421 29.58 8.26 -2.87
C LEU A 421 29.25 9.33 -3.92
N THR A 422 30.26 9.93 -4.50
CA THR A 422 30.09 10.98 -5.52
C THR A 422 30.91 10.66 -6.74
N GLY A 423 30.38 11.01 -7.92
CA GLY A 423 31.13 10.89 -9.17
C GLY A 423 32.33 11.82 -9.24
N THR A 424 33.36 11.38 -9.94
CA THR A 424 34.45 12.23 -10.43
C THR A 424 33.99 12.89 -11.74
N LYS A 425 34.39 14.16 -11.93
CA LYS A 425 34.09 14.88 -13.16
C LYS A 425 34.84 14.21 -14.33
N THR A 426 34.09 13.70 -15.29
CA THR A 426 34.63 13.03 -16.48
C THR A 426 34.71 13.97 -17.67
N ASP A 427 33.82 14.98 -17.74
CA ASP A 427 33.78 16.07 -18.71
C ASP A 427 33.03 17.28 -18.13
N GLU A 428 32.78 18.33 -18.93
CA GLU A 428 32.13 19.56 -18.46
C GLU A 428 30.70 19.34 -17.96
N HIS A 429 30.04 18.24 -18.35
CA HIS A 429 28.60 18.02 -18.12
C HIS A 429 28.30 16.70 -17.40
N SER A 430 29.29 15.87 -17.12
CA SER A 430 29.04 14.58 -16.52
C SER A 430 29.91 14.29 -15.27
N LEU A 431 29.26 13.67 -14.27
CA LEU A 431 29.88 13.10 -13.09
C LEU A 431 29.67 11.58 -13.14
N ASN A 432 30.76 10.82 -13.09
CA ASN A 432 30.69 9.37 -13.08
C ASN A 432 31.28 8.80 -11.78
N CYS A 433 30.49 8.03 -11.07
CA CYS A 433 30.94 7.27 -9.91
C CYS A 433 31.34 5.87 -10.37
N ASN A 434 32.62 5.63 -10.61
CA ASN A 434 33.10 4.33 -11.01
C ASN A 434 33.19 3.40 -9.80
N LEU A 435 32.35 2.34 -9.79
CA LEU A 435 32.40 1.28 -8.80
C LEU A 435 33.26 0.13 -9.35
N THR A 436 34.12 -0.40 -8.49
CA THR A 436 35.00 -1.53 -8.78
C THR A 436 34.63 -2.74 -7.95
N SER A 437 35.17 -3.91 -8.26
CA SER A 437 34.99 -5.10 -7.41
C SER A 437 35.51 -4.90 -5.99
N GLU A 438 36.56 -4.10 -5.81
CA GLU A 438 37.12 -3.80 -4.49
C GLU A 438 36.15 -3.08 -3.57
N ASP A 439 35.25 -2.21 -4.14
CA ASP A 439 34.24 -1.51 -3.37
C ASP A 439 33.21 -2.46 -2.73
N TYR A 440 32.93 -3.59 -3.37
CA TYR A 440 32.04 -4.61 -2.86
C TYR A 440 32.78 -5.63 -1.96
N ASP A 441 34.00 -5.99 -2.33
CA ASP A 441 34.81 -7.01 -1.62
C ASP A 441 35.11 -6.56 -0.18
N LYS A 442 35.35 -5.26 0.05
CA LYS A 442 35.58 -4.71 1.41
C LYS A 442 34.39 -4.95 2.36
N HIS A 443 33.19 -5.11 1.83
CA HIS A 443 31.95 -5.42 2.58
C HIS A 443 31.56 -6.90 2.49
N GLY A 444 32.37 -7.75 1.86
CA GLY A 444 32.05 -9.17 1.66
C GLY A 444 30.92 -9.45 0.68
N ILE A 445 30.57 -8.48 -0.18
CA ILE A 445 29.45 -8.59 -1.13
C ILE A 445 29.94 -9.34 -2.38
N LYS A 446 29.33 -10.51 -2.63
CA LYS A 446 29.73 -11.38 -3.75
C LYS A 446 29.33 -10.79 -5.10
N VAL A 447 30.20 -10.96 -6.12
CA VAL A 447 29.97 -10.56 -7.52
C VAL A 447 28.62 -11.04 -8.06
N ALA A 448 28.21 -12.26 -7.74
CA ALA A 448 26.94 -12.83 -8.18
C ALA A 448 25.70 -12.09 -7.65
N PHE A 449 25.86 -11.35 -6.55
CA PHE A 449 24.79 -10.53 -5.98
C PHE A 449 24.73 -9.16 -6.64
N TYR A 450 25.80 -8.36 -6.59
CA TYR A 450 25.74 -6.98 -7.06
C TYR A 450 25.57 -6.84 -8.58
N ARG A 451 25.95 -7.82 -9.38
CA ARG A 451 25.69 -7.84 -10.83
C ARG A 451 24.21 -7.92 -11.20
N LYS A 452 23.34 -8.32 -10.27
CA LYS A 452 21.90 -8.37 -10.47
C LYS A 452 21.22 -7.05 -10.13
N LEU A 453 21.92 -6.13 -9.49
CA LEU A 453 21.41 -4.84 -9.08
C LEU A 453 21.60 -3.81 -10.21
N ASP A 454 20.62 -2.95 -10.40
CA ASP A 454 20.77 -1.74 -11.18
C ASP A 454 21.77 -0.77 -10.54
N ARG A 455 22.13 0.26 -11.27
CA ARG A 455 23.15 1.21 -10.82
C ARG A 455 22.77 1.97 -9.56
N PHE A 456 21.52 2.36 -9.44
CA PHE A 456 21.00 3.08 -8.29
C PHE A 456 21.10 2.20 -7.03
N SER A 457 20.59 0.98 -7.09
CA SER A 457 20.67 -0.01 -6.01
C SER A 457 22.11 -0.32 -5.59
N GLN A 458 23.04 -0.38 -6.54
CA GLN A 458 24.48 -0.56 -6.24
C GLN A 458 25.03 0.61 -5.41
N LEU A 459 24.72 1.84 -5.78
CA LEU A 459 25.16 3.03 -5.05
C LEU A 459 24.58 3.09 -3.65
N GLN A 460 23.28 2.81 -3.50
CA GLN A 460 22.61 2.77 -2.21
C GLN A 460 23.17 1.70 -1.28
N LEU A 461 23.38 0.49 -1.81
CA LEU A 461 23.98 -0.61 -1.05
C LEU A 461 25.35 -0.23 -0.48
N LEU A 462 26.25 0.26 -1.32
CA LEU A 462 27.61 0.62 -0.89
C LEU A 462 27.61 1.79 0.08
N SER A 463 26.80 2.83 -0.19
CA SER A 463 26.69 3.97 0.71
C SER A 463 26.13 3.56 2.08
N GLY A 464 25.12 2.69 2.11
CA GLY A 464 24.57 2.14 3.36
C GLY A 464 25.60 1.31 4.14
N MET A 465 26.34 0.42 3.46
CA MET A 465 27.37 -0.41 4.08
C MET A 465 28.55 0.43 4.61
N ASP A 466 28.96 1.45 3.88
CA ASP A 466 29.99 2.38 4.33
C ASP A 466 29.55 3.17 5.57
N ALA A 467 28.30 3.64 5.61
CA ALA A 467 27.74 4.35 6.77
C ALA A 467 27.62 3.44 8.01
N LEU A 468 27.21 2.17 7.84
CA LEU A 468 27.19 1.19 8.93
C LEU A 468 28.60 0.89 9.45
N THR A 469 29.57 0.82 8.55
CA THR A 469 30.99 0.62 8.91
C THR A 469 31.54 1.81 9.70
N ASP A 470 31.24 3.02 9.25
CA ASP A 470 31.62 4.27 9.94
C ASP A 470 30.97 4.39 11.33
N ALA A 471 29.74 3.89 11.48
CA ALA A 471 29.04 3.83 12.76
C ALA A 471 29.48 2.67 13.69
N ASP A 472 30.35 1.76 13.23
CA ASP A 472 30.70 0.48 13.90
C ASP A 472 29.45 -0.38 14.22
N ILE A 473 28.47 -0.37 13.33
CA ILE A 473 27.23 -1.17 13.46
C ILE A 473 27.34 -2.42 12.60
N LYS A 474 27.11 -3.58 13.21
CA LYS A 474 26.91 -4.85 12.53
C LYS A 474 25.47 -5.29 12.63
N ILE A 475 24.88 -5.62 11.49
CA ILE A 475 23.54 -6.21 11.45
C ILE A 475 23.66 -7.70 11.74
N ASP A 476 22.91 -8.18 12.72
CA ASP A 476 22.81 -9.57 13.14
C ASP A 476 21.36 -9.91 13.56
N LYS A 477 21.14 -11.15 14.02
CA LYS A 477 19.80 -11.62 14.41
C LYS A 477 19.18 -10.85 15.60
N ASP A 478 20.00 -10.21 16.42
CA ASP A 478 19.53 -9.50 17.60
C ASP A 478 19.04 -8.08 17.28
N ASN A 479 19.49 -7.53 16.14
CA ASN A 479 19.20 -6.16 15.74
C ASN A 479 18.62 -6.00 14.32
N GLU A 480 18.50 -7.07 13.53
CA GLU A 480 18.01 -6.99 12.15
C GLU A 480 16.61 -6.35 12.05
N TYR A 481 15.71 -6.62 12.99
CA TYR A 481 14.39 -6.01 13.05
C TYR A 481 14.33 -4.64 13.76
N LYS A 482 15.45 -4.18 14.32
CA LYS A 482 15.58 -2.85 14.95
C LYS A 482 16.26 -1.84 14.03
N THR A 483 16.75 -2.30 12.88
CA THR A 483 17.45 -1.48 11.90
C THR A 483 16.53 -1.20 10.73
N GLY A 484 16.21 0.05 10.48
CA GLY A 484 15.38 0.51 9.36
C GLY A 484 16.20 1.17 8.27
N ILE A 485 15.66 1.17 7.06
CA ILE A 485 16.23 1.85 5.89
C ILE A 485 15.19 2.84 5.37
N VAL A 486 15.60 4.11 5.24
CA VAL A 486 14.80 5.15 4.60
C VAL A 486 15.60 5.74 3.45
N ILE A 487 15.06 5.67 2.23
CA ILE A 487 15.72 6.13 1.02
C ILE A 487 14.90 7.21 0.37
N GLY A 488 15.54 8.36 0.09
CA GLY A 488 15.00 9.42 -0.74
C GLY A 488 15.59 9.38 -2.14
N THR A 489 14.74 9.48 -3.16
CA THR A 489 15.16 9.53 -4.56
C THR A 489 14.26 10.49 -5.34
N ALA A 490 14.83 11.12 -6.37
CA ALA A 490 14.05 11.93 -7.31
C ALA A 490 13.42 11.07 -8.41
N ASP A 491 14.17 10.09 -8.92
CA ASP A 491 13.78 9.34 -10.13
C ASP A 491 13.69 7.81 -9.90
N GLY A 492 14.03 7.33 -8.75
CA GLY A 492 13.79 5.97 -8.26
C GLY A 492 14.40 4.79 -9.01
N LEU A 493 14.47 4.79 -10.32
CA LEU A 493 14.95 3.64 -11.11
C LEU A 493 15.79 4.09 -12.30
#